data_648081d766b803889203f10ce730a3d4
#
_entry.id   648081d766b803889203f10ce730a3d4
#
_cell.length_a   1.000
_cell.length_b   1.000
_cell.length_c   1.000
_cell.angle_alpha   90.00
_cell.angle_beta   90.00
_cell.angle_gamma   90.00
#
_symmetry.space_group_name_H-M   'P 1'
#
loop_
_entity.id
_entity.type
_entity.pdbx_description
1 polymer ?
#
loop_
_entity_poly.entity_id
_entity_poly.type
_entity_poly.pdbx_seq_one_letter_code
_entity_poly.pdbx_strand_id
1 'polypeptide(L)'
;GVNGSPPPASILQDKDRMATNQDYQISPSSWNRFEECPRKYWLSRQGLPRKASMAASSGTAIHNTVEDLCNLDISDRDEGEMGWLHSTAREALERNWKAERQEFLGTPRHPRWKSEMFSKAHDGLIGALGFLFEKAGLSKRELSEVSIQSWRQVQDIVLETEATLESDCGRMMGRLDLLLLDPSSSEGGVGWIVADLKTGRPPRSGLDEKVRRQLLFYRDLAKQRSPEQNSITAEGWYSSNETIYVAHGPSILEEAIDAWESMKVTEEPFQATPSESACSFCDWKAWCPDWWVSRSEGLLDGSRMFRDEVTELVRLDHDSGAALFERTTPTDQEGSLEGSDYRFGAILKGKALEQIKQ
;
A
#
# COMPACT_ATOMS: atom_id res chain seq x y z
N GLY A 1 22.11 47.17 3.41
CA GLY A 1 22.35 45.85 3.84
C GLY A 1 21.31 44.92 3.22
N VAL A 2 21.67 44.21 2.17
CA VAL A 2 20.76 43.29 1.48
C VAL A 2 20.92 41.94 2.19
N ASN A 3 19.93 41.54 2.98
CA ASN A 3 19.84 40.19 3.51
C ASN A 3 19.25 39.29 2.39
N GLY A 4 20.14 38.63 1.67
CA GLY A 4 19.75 37.55 0.78
C GLY A 4 19.36 36.33 1.61
N SER A 5 18.12 35.90 1.51
CA SER A 5 17.70 34.59 1.98
C SER A 5 18.48 33.51 1.25
N PRO A 6 18.91 32.43 1.90
CA PRO A 6 19.58 31.34 1.22
C PRO A 6 18.62 30.71 0.20
N PRO A 7 19.11 30.22 -0.94
CA PRO A 7 18.28 29.51 -1.91
C PRO A 7 17.67 28.26 -1.25
N PRO A 8 16.50 27.81 -1.69
CA PRO A 8 15.91 26.59 -1.15
C PRO A 8 16.90 25.44 -1.36
N ALA A 9 17.17 24.71 -0.29
CA ALA A 9 18.06 23.58 -0.31
C ALA A 9 17.64 22.65 -1.45
N SER A 10 18.55 22.37 -2.38
CA SER A 10 18.33 21.43 -3.45
C SER A 10 17.96 20.10 -2.83
N ILE A 11 16.82 19.55 -3.20
CA ILE A 11 16.24 18.29 -2.72
C ILE A 11 17.19 17.10 -2.96
N LEU A 12 18.29 17.32 -3.65
CA LEU A 12 19.28 16.31 -4.07
C LEU A 12 20.54 16.21 -3.18
N GLN A 13 20.61 16.88 -2.02
CA GLN A 13 21.82 16.85 -1.17
C GLN A 13 21.82 15.79 -0.07
N ASP A 14 20.82 14.93 0.02
CA ASP A 14 20.87 13.76 0.94
C ASP A 14 21.38 12.51 0.20
N LYS A 15 22.52 12.66 -0.53
CA LYS A 15 23.18 11.58 -1.28
C LYS A 15 23.77 10.47 -0.39
N ASP A 16 23.81 10.64 0.93
CA ASP A 16 24.42 9.70 1.85
C ASP A 16 23.50 8.56 2.34
N ARG A 17 22.30 8.44 1.79
CA ARG A 17 21.33 7.37 2.12
C ARG A 17 21.02 6.40 0.98
N MET A 18 21.85 6.30 -0.02
CA MET A 18 21.74 5.18 -0.96
C MET A 18 22.19 3.90 -0.26
N ALA A 19 21.24 3.03 0.09
CA ALA A 19 21.55 1.66 0.47
C ALA A 19 22.50 1.09 -0.58
N THR A 20 23.62 0.52 -0.15
CA THR A 20 24.56 -0.14 -1.05
C THR A 20 23.81 -1.28 -1.78
N ASN A 21 24.20 -1.62 -2.99
CA ASN A 21 23.62 -2.74 -3.76
C ASN A 21 23.58 -4.07 -2.98
N GLN A 22 24.30 -4.20 -1.88
CA GLN A 22 24.33 -5.40 -1.03
C GLN A 22 23.12 -5.54 -0.13
N ASP A 23 22.43 -4.44 0.23
CA ASP A 23 21.29 -4.43 1.15
C ASP A 23 19.95 -4.27 0.43
N TYR A 24 19.95 -4.24 -0.91
CA TYR A 24 18.73 -4.04 -1.67
C TYR A 24 17.93 -5.33 -1.80
N GLN A 25 16.69 -5.30 -1.33
CA GLN A 25 15.71 -6.37 -1.46
C GLN A 25 14.50 -5.91 -2.28
N ILE A 26 13.99 -6.77 -3.14
CA ILE A 26 12.70 -6.50 -3.79
C ILE A 26 11.54 -7.07 -2.97
N SER A 27 10.42 -6.38 -3.04
CA SER A 27 9.13 -6.83 -2.52
C SER A 27 8.12 -6.95 -3.66
N PRO A 28 7.00 -7.66 -3.47
CA PRO A 28 5.95 -7.73 -4.48
C PRO A 28 5.47 -6.35 -4.96
N SER A 29 5.33 -5.40 -4.04
CA SER A 29 4.89 -4.04 -4.36
C SER A 29 5.93 -3.25 -5.16
N SER A 30 7.22 -3.38 -4.83
CA SER A 30 8.29 -2.74 -5.59
C SER A 30 8.44 -3.34 -6.98
N TRP A 31 8.38 -4.65 -7.09
CA TRP A 31 8.42 -5.36 -8.38
C TRP A 31 7.22 -4.98 -9.26
N ASN A 32 6.01 -5.03 -8.74
CA ASN A 32 4.82 -4.60 -9.48
C ASN A 32 4.92 -3.15 -9.96
N ARG A 33 5.50 -2.26 -9.16
CA ARG A 33 5.72 -0.86 -9.54
C ARG A 33 6.73 -0.72 -10.67
N PHE A 34 7.80 -1.51 -10.65
CA PHE A 34 8.80 -1.55 -11.73
C PHE A 34 8.21 -2.07 -13.03
N GLU A 35 7.45 -3.18 -12.99
CA GLU A 35 6.76 -3.75 -14.14
C GLU A 35 5.72 -2.78 -14.74
N GLU A 36 5.07 -2.00 -13.90
CA GLU A 36 4.11 -0.99 -14.36
C GLU A 36 4.80 0.16 -15.10
N CYS A 37 5.90 0.67 -14.55
CA CYS A 37 6.76 1.68 -15.15
C CYS A 37 8.09 1.76 -14.39
N PRO A 38 9.23 1.43 -15.01
CA PRO A 38 10.54 1.50 -14.36
C PRO A 38 10.86 2.87 -13.78
N ARG A 39 10.50 3.96 -14.48
CA ARG A 39 10.66 5.33 -13.99
C ARG A 39 9.85 5.61 -12.72
N LYS A 40 8.62 5.12 -12.64
CA LYS A 40 7.77 5.23 -11.44
C LYS A 40 8.43 4.58 -10.22
N TYR A 41 9.04 3.41 -10.43
CA TYR A 41 9.81 2.75 -9.39
C TYR A 41 11.05 3.57 -9.00
N TRP A 42 11.83 4.05 -9.96
CA TRP A 42 13.01 4.87 -9.71
C TRP A 42 12.67 6.14 -8.92
N LEU A 43 11.66 6.91 -9.36
CA LEU A 43 11.19 8.11 -8.68
C LEU A 43 10.71 7.82 -7.24
N SER A 44 10.07 6.67 -7.00
CA SER A 44 9.63 6.30 -5.66
C SER A 44 10.75 6.15 -4.64
N ARG A 45 12.00 6.08 -5.10
CA ARG A 45 13.22 5.93 -4.28
C ARG A 45 14.00 7.22 -4.13
N GLN A 46 13.56 8.32 -4.73
CA GLN A 46 14.28 9.61 -4.73
C GLN A 46 13.96 10.49 -3.50
N GLY A 47 13.28 9.97 -2.48
CA GLY A 47 12.94 10.75 -1.30
C GLY A 47 11.91 11.86 -1.55
N LEU A 48 11.18 11.80 -2.66
CA LEU A 48 10.13 12.76 -2.99
C LEU A 48 9.01 12.75 -1.95
N PRO A 49 8.30 13.87 -1.76
CA PRO A 49 7.26 13.99 -0.75
C PRO A 49 6.19 12.90 -0.89
N ARG A 50 5.95 12.16 0.19
CA ARG A 50 4.94 11.10 0.22
C ARG A 50 3.54 11.64 0.03
N LYS A 51 2.71 10.85 -0.62
CA LYS A 51 1.29 11.11 -0.83
C LYS A 51 0.44 10.09 -0.08
N ALA A 52 -0.56 10.58 0.64
CA ALA A 52 -1.53 9.73 1.32
C ALA A 52 -2.72 9.38 0.41
N SER A 53 -3.30 8.21 0.63
CA SER A 53 -4.48 7.72 -0.06
C SER A 53 -5.50 7.19 0.93
N MET A 54 -6.76 7.65 0.81
CA MET A 54 -7.85 7.13 1.65
C MET A 54 -8.05 5.63 1.50
N ALA A 55 -7.87 5.10 0.28
CA ALA A 55 -7.99 3.66 0.04
C ALA A 55 -6.90 2.87 0.78
N ALA A 56 -5.65 3.36 0.75
CA ALA A 56 -4.54 2.73 1.47
C ALA A 56 -4.75 2.82 2.99
N SER A 57 -5.06 3.99 3.53
CA SER A 57 -5.28 4.16 4.98
C SER A 57 -6.47 3.34 5.48
N SER A 58 -7.57 3.27 4.72
CA SER A 58 -8.71 2.40 5.06
C SER A 58 -8.30 0.92 5.06
N GLY A 59 -7.54 0.49 4.09
CA GLY A 59 -6.99 -0.87 4.03
C GLY A 59 -6.10 -1.17 5.24
N THR A 60 -5.14 -0.30 5.54
CA THR A 60 -4.24 -0.46 6.69
C THR A 60 -5.01 -0.56 8.01
N ALA A 61 -6.03 0.28 8.21
CA ALA A 61 -6.86 0.20 9.42
C ALA A 61 -7.56 -1.15 9.55
N ILE A 62 -8.04 -1.74 8.46
CA ILE A 62 -8.66 -3.07 8.47
C ILE A 62 -7.62 -4.15 8.78
N HIS A 63 -6.46 -4.15 8.09
CA HIS A 63 -5.38 -5.12 8.31
C HIS A 63 -4.91 -5.11 9.76
N ASN A 64 -4.59 -3.92 10.31
CA ASN A 64 -4.18 -3.79 11.70
C ASN A 64 -5.25 -4.28 12.67
N THR A 65 -6.53 -4.09 12.34
CA THR A 65 -7.63 -4.57 13.19
C THR A 65 -7.76 -6.10 13.15
N VAL A 66 -7.59 -6.71 11.99
CA VAL A 66 -7.56 -8.19 11.88
C VAL A 66 -6.38 -8.74 12.67
N GLU A 67 -5.20 -8.14 12.56
CA GLU A 67 -4.01 -8.51 13.34
C GLU A 67 -4.28 -8.39 14.84
N ASP A 68 -4.81 -7.25 15.32
CA ASP A 68 -5.15 -7.03 16.72
C ASP A 68 -6.09 -8.12 17.27
N LEU A 69 -7.12 -8.49 16.49
CA LEU A 69 -8.10 -9.49 16.89
C LEU A 69 -7.51 -10.90 16.89
N CYS A 70 -6.69 -11.25 15.89
CA CYS A 70 -6.01 -12.55 15.86
C CYS A 70 -5.07 -12.73 17.03
N ASN A 71 -4.41 -11.67 17.49
CA ASN A 71 -3.45 -11.68 18.60
C ASN A 71 -4.06 -11.29 19.95
N LEU A 72 -5.38 -11.12 20.01
CA LEU A 72 -6.06 -10.74 21.24
C LEU A 72 -5.90 -11.81 22.32
N ASP A 73 -5.43 -11.42 23.51
CA ASP A 73 -5.41 -12.30 24.67
C ASP A 73 -6.84 -12.50 25.22
N ILE A 74 -7.33 -13.71 25.12
CA ILE A 74 -8.62 -14.16 25.61
C ILE A 74 -8.50 -15.31 26.61
N SER A 75 -7.30 -15.54 27.17
CA SER A 75 -7.02 -16.68 28.05
C SER A 75 -7.88 -16.70 29.31
N ASP A 76 -8.16 -15.54 29.87
CA ASP A 76 -8.92 -15.39 31.14
C ASP A 76 -10.45 -15.23 30.93
N ARG A 77 -10.94 -15.37 29.69
CA ARG A 77 -12.36 -15.17 29.38
C ARG A 77 -13.14 -16.48 29.43
N ASP A 78 -14.42 -16.38 29.76
CA ASP A 78 -15.34 -17.53 29.75
C ASP A 78 -15.58 -18.01 28.32
N GLU A 79 -15.44 -19.32 28.09
CA GLU A 79 -15.55 -19.92 26.75
C GLU A 79 -16.93 -19.73 26.11
N GLY A 80 -17.97 -19.68 26.93
CA GLY A 80 -19.36 -19.49 26.49
C GLY A 80 -19.75 -18.02 26.29
N GLU A 81 -18.87 -17.06 26.62
CA GLU A 81 -19.16 -15.63 26.49
C GLU A 81 -19.49 -15.27 25.05
N MET A 82 -20.64 -14.62 24.85
CA MET A 82 -21.19 -14.20 23.55
C MET A 82 -21.27 -12.68 23.45
N GLY A 83 -21.39 -12.15 22.24
CA GLY A 83 -21.64 -10.73 21.99
C GLY A 83 -20.41 -9.81 22.14
N TRP A 84 -19.30 -10.35 22.59
CA TRP A 84 -18.08 -9.59 22.88
C TRP A 84 -17.35 -9.14 21.61
N LEU A 85 -17.33 -9.98 20.55
CA LEU A 85 -16.53 -9.73 19.35
C LEU A 85 -17.01 -8.50 18.58
N HIS A 86 -18.31 -8.26 18.55
CA HIS A 86 -18.89 -7.10 17.86
C HIS A 86 -18.34 -5.77 18.42
N SER A 87 -18.38 -5.57 19.74
CA SER A 87 -17.87 -4.36 20.38
C SER A 87 -16.35 -4.27 20.28
N THR A 88 -15.65 -5.38 20.54
CA THR A 88 -14.18 -5.44 20.50
C THR A 88 -13.63 -5.14 19.09
N ALA A 89 -14.25 -5.70 18.05
CA ALA A 89 -13.86 -5.45 16.67
C ALA A 89 -14.08 -3.98 16.27
N ARG A 90 -15.22 -3.42 16.66
CA ARG A 90 -15.52 -2.00 16.41
C ARG A 90 -14.55 -1.07 17.12
N GLU A 91 -14.28 -1.30 18.39
CA GLU A 91 -13.33 -0.49 19.17
C GLU A 91 -11.90 -0.58 18.62
N ALA A 92 -11.47 -1.77 18.20
CA ALA A 92 -10.17 -1.96 17.55
C ALA A 92 -10.11 -1.18 16.22
N LEU A 93 -11.15 -1.26 15.40
CA LEU A 93 -11.20 -0.51 14.15
C LEU A 93 -11.21 1.01 14.40
N GLU A 94 -11.93 1.50 15.39
CA GLU A 94 -11.98 2.92 15.75
C GLU A 94 -10.58 3.43 16.18
N ARG A 95 -9.82 2.64 16.95
CA ARG A 95 -8.44 2.97 17.33
C ARG A 95 -7.52 3.04 16.09
N ASN A 96 -7.56 2.01 15.25
CA ASN A 96 -6.73 1.93 14.04
C ASN A 96 -7.10 3.01 13.02
N TRP A 97 -8.38 3.29 12.86
CA TRP A 97 -8.87 4.39 12.02
C TRP A 97 -8.37 5.75 12.48
N LYS A 98 -8.37 5.99 13.78
CA LYS A 98 -7.85 7.22 14.38
C LYS A 98 -6.34 7.35 14.18
N ALA A 99 -5.59 6.26 14.34
CA ALA A 99 -4.15 6.23 14.10
C ALA A 99 -3.83 6.52 12.63
N GLU A 100 -4.52 5.87 11.70
CA GLU A 100 -4.37 6.11 10.27
C GLU A 100 -4.72 7.54 9.87
N ARG A 101 -5.73 8.14 10.49
CA ARG A 101 -6.05 9.55 10.27
C ARG A 101 -4.90 10.47 10.67
N GLN A 102 -4.21 10.18 11.77
CA GLN A 102 -3.06 10.96 12.21
C GLN A 102 -1.90 10.85 11.21
N GLU A 103 -1.55 9.64 10.78
CA GLU A 103 -0.54 9.39 9.75
C GLU A 103 -0.89 10.09 8.43
N PHE A 104 -2.14 9.95 7.99
CA PHE A 104 -2.63 10.56 6.76
C PHE A 104 -2.48 12.09 6.78
N LEU A 105 -2.89 12.74 7.87
CA LEU A 105 -2.80 14.20 8.02
C LEU A 105 -1.36 14.69 8.27
N GLY A 106 -0.47 13.82 8.75
CA GLY A 106 0.97 14.06 8.86
C GLY A 106 1.75 13.87 7.57
N THR A 107 1.15 13.25 6.56
CA THR A 107 1.78 13.04 5.26
C THR A 107 1.83 14.35 4.48
N PRO A 108 2.97 14.72 3.85
CA PRO A 108 3.14 16.02 3.18
C PRO A 108 2.08 16.31 2.11
N ARG A 109 1.69 15.30 1.35
CA ARG A 109 0.71 15.42 0.27
C ARG A 109 -0.50 14.54 0.60
N HIS A 110 -1.56 15.14 1.09
CA HIS A 110 -2.79 14.41 1.41
C HIS A 110 -4.04 15.13 0.90
N PRO A 111 -5.02 14.39 0.35
CA PRO A 111 -6.34 14.95 0.09
C PRO A 111 -7.11 15.16 1.40
N ARG A 112 -8.38 15.54 1.29
CA ARG A 112 -9.26 15.60 2.46
C ARG A 112 -9.51 14.20 3.04
N TRP A 113 -9.39 14.07 4.37
CA TRP A 113 -9.82 12.87 5.08
C TRP A 113 -11.33 12.68 4.96
N LYS A 114 -11.76 11.48 4.61
CA LYS A 114 -13.15 11.11 4.39
C LYS A 114 -13.65 10.25 5.54
N SER A 115 -14.17 10.89 6.59
CA SER A 115 -14.70 10.17 7.78
C SER A 115 -15.87 9.25 7.44
N GLU A 116 -16.64 9.59 6.41
CA GLU A 116 -17.76 8.80 5.91
C GLU A 116 -17.36 7.42 5.37
N MET A 117 -16.08 7.21 5.08
CA MET A 117 -15.58 5.90 4.66
C MET A 117 -15.42 4.90 5.81
N PHE A 118 -15.61 5.30 7.06
CA PHE A 118 -15.52 4.40 8.22
C PHE A 118 -16.52 3.25 8.14
N SER A 119 -17.77 3.52 7.74
CA SER A 119 -18.78 2.46 7.58
C SER A 119 -18.33 1.41 6.56
N LYS A 120 -17.76 1.85 5.43
CA LYS A 120 -17.23 0.93 4.42
C LYS A 120 -16.03 0.12 4.94
N ALA A 121 -15.19 0.74 5.77
CA ALA A 121 -14.08 0.03 6.42
C ALA A 121 -14.59 -1.02 7.40
N HIS A 122 -15.66 -0.71 8.16
CA HIS A 122 -16.31 -1.67 9.04
C HIS A 122 -16.89 -2.86 8.26
N ASP A 123 -17.58 -2.61 7.14
CA ASP A 123 -18.10 -3.70 6.28
C ASP A 123 -16.96 -4.56 5.74
N GLY A 124 -15.85 -3.94 5.34
CA GLY A 124 -14.64 -4.63 4.92
C GLY A 124 -14.02 -5.51 6.01
N LEU A 125 -14.02 -5.04 7.26
CA LEU A 125 -13.59 -5.83 8.42
C LEU A 125 -14.49 -7.05 8.62
N ILE A 126 -15.82 -6.87 8.56
CA ILE A 126 -16.77 -7.98 8.68
C ILE A 126 -16.51 -9.05 7.62
N GLY A 127 -16.29 -8.65 6.37
CA GLY A 127 -15.94 -9.56 5.29
C GLY A 127 -14.62 -10.31 5.56
N ALA A 128 -13.60 -9.62 6.07
CA ALA A 128 -12.31 -10.23 6.42
C ALA A 128 -12.46 -11.27 7.54
N LEU A 129 -13.21 -10.96 8.58
CA LEU A 129 -13.49 -11.91 9.68
C LEU A 129 -14.29 -13.13 9.20
N GLY A 130 -15.18 -12.95 8.22
CA GLY A 130 -15.92 -14.03 7.59
C GLY A 130 -15.02 -15.10 6.97
N PHE A 131 -13.90 -14.72 6.34
CA PHE A 131 -12.92 -15.68 5.83
C PHE A 131 -12.23 -16.47 6.94
N LEU A 132 -11.88 -15.82 8.04
CA LEU A 132 -11.29 -16.51 9.20
C LEU A 132 -12.25 -17.55 9.78
N PHE A 133 -13.54 -17.23 9.89
CA PHE A 133 -14.56 -18.18 10.32
C PHE A 133 -14.64 -19.38 9.37
N GLU A 134 -14.68 -19.12 8.07
CA GLU A 134 -14.74 -20.18 7.05
C GLU A 134 -13.53 -21.11 7.16
N LYS A 135 -12.33 -20.55 7.27
CA LYS A 135 -11.08 -21.34 7.38
C LYS A 135 -10.99 -22.13 8.70
N ALA A 136 -11.58 -21.61 9.77
CA ALA A 136 -11.68 -22.32 11.04
C ALA A 136 -12.79 -23.40 11.05
N GLY A 137 -13.50 -23.61 9.94
CA GLY A 137 -14.60 -24.57 9.86
C GLY A 137 -15.87 -24.12 10.59
N LEU A 138 -15.96 -22.84 10.89
CA LEU A 138 -17.15 -22.24 11.49
C LEU A 138 -18.11 -21.79 10.39
N SER A 139 -19.43 -21.99 10.60
CA SER A 139 -20.42 -21.42 9.70
C SER A 139 -20.38 -19.89 9.77
N LYS A 140 -20.69 -19.22 8.67
CA LYS A 140 -20.85 -17.75 8.65
C LYS A 140 -21.84 -17.33 9.72
N ARG A 141 -21.41 -16.52 10.67
CA ARG A 141 -22.20 -16.07 11.81
C ARG A 141 -22.13 -14.55 11.95
N GLU A 142 -23.15 -13.97 12.55
CA GLU A 142 -23.06 -12.62 13.06
C GLU A 142 -22.01 -12.54 14.16
N LEU A 143 -21.26 -11.42 14.25
CA LEU A 143 -20.20 -11.28 15.27
C LEU A 143 -20.75 -11.43 16.70
N SER A 144 -22.01 -11.07 16.93
CA SER A 144 -22.69 -11.24 18.21
C SER A 144 -22.89 -12.72 18.63
N GLU A 145 -22.84 -13.64 17.67
CA GLU A 145 -23.03 -15.07 17.89
C GLU A 145 -21.70 -15.83 18.05
N VAL A 146 -20.58 -15.14 17.98
CA VAL A 146 -19.25 -15.74 18.12
C VAL A 146 -18.87 -15.81 19.60
N SER A 147 -18.77 -17.01 20.14
CA SER A 147 -18.27 -17.25 21.50
C SER A 147 -16.75 -17.12 21.58
N ILE A 148 -16.23 -16.97 22.80
CA ILE A 148 -14.78 -17.02 23.07
C ILE A 148 -14.20 -18.36 22.56
N GLN A 149 -14.88 -19.48 22.79
CA GLN A 149 -14.45 -20.79 22.28
C GLN A 149 -14.35 -20.81 20.75
N SER A 150 -15.34 -20.25 20.05
CA SER A 150 -15.29 -20.16 18.57
C SER A 150 -14.13 -19.31 18.10
N TRP A 151 -13.83 -18.20 18.79
CA TRP A 151 -12.70 -17.35 18.43
C TRP A 151 -11.34 -18.02 18.70
N ARG A 152 -11.22 -18.82 19.75
CA ARG A 152 -10.03 -19.67 19.97
C ARG A 152 -9.77 -20.60 18.80
N GLN A 153 -10.83 -21.21 18.23
CA GLN A 153 -10.68 -22.04 17.02
C GLN A 153 -10.13 -21.24 15.84
N VAL A 154 -10.50 -19.96 15.70
CA VAL A 154 -9.89 -19.05 14.70
C VAL A 154 -8.41 -18.82 15.03
N GLN A 155 -8.09 -18.50 16.29
CA GLN A 155 -6.70 -18.26 16.70
C GLN A 155 -5.83 -19.51 16.53
N ASP A 156 -6.37 -20.70 16.75
CA ASP A 156 -5.66 -21.98 16.63
C ASP A 156 -5.18 -22.27 15.20
N ILE A 157 -5.86 -21.75 14.18
CA ILE A 157 -5.42 -21.88 12.78
C ILE A 157 -4.48 -20.76 12.33
N VAL A 158 -4.39 -19.64 13.04
CA VAL A 158 -3.51 -18.53 12.69
C VAL A 158 -2.11 -18.81 13.21
N LEU A 159 -1.18 -19.09 12.31
CA LEU A 159 0.22 -19.31 12.66
C LEU A 159 0.94 -18.00 12.90
N GLU A 160 0.80 -17.06 12.00
CA GLU A 160 1.42 -15.73 12.07
C GLU A 160 0.53 -14.67 11.40
N THR A 161 0.56 -13.47 11.94
CA THR A 161 0.02 -12.26 11.31
C THR A 161 1.17 -11.34 10.92
N GLU A 162 1.05 -10.62 9.80
CA GLU A 162 2.05 -9.66 9.33
C GLU A 162 3.47 -10.27 9.28
N ALA A 163 3.56 -11.55 8.85
CA ALA A 163 4.80 -12.30 8.82
C ALA A 163 5.78 -11.74 7.81
N THR A 164 7.01 -11.45 8.24
CA THR A 164 8.10 -11.12 7.32
C THR A 164 8.73 -12.39 6.78
N LEU A 165 8.72 -12.50 5.45
CA LEU A 165 9.32 -13.60 4.70
C LEU A 165 10.52 -13.08 3.91
N GLU A 166 11.64 -13.78 4.01
CA GLU A 166 12.86 -13.48 3.27
C GLU A 166 13.32 -14.68 2.46
N SER A 167 13.92 -14.42 1.32
CA SER A 167 14.53 -15.47 0.51
C SER A 167 15.86 -15.91 1.08
N ASP A 168 16.24 -17.18 0.83
CA ASP A 168 17.54 -17.74 1.24
C ASP A 168 18.72 -16.95 0.69
N CYS A 169 18.58 -16.35 -0.49
CA CYS A 169 19.62 -15.52 -1.10
C CYS A 169 19.65 -14.05 -0.60
N GLY A 170 18.73 -13.66 0.28
CA GLY A 170 18.65 -12.31 0.84
C GLY A 170 18.22 -11.21 -0.13
N ARG A 171 17.77 -11.55 -1.35
CA ARG A 171 17.42 -10.58 -2.40
C ARG A 171 15.95 -10.22 -2.44
N MET A 172 15.12 -11.02 -1.78
CA MET A 172 13.66 -10.90 -1.80
C MET A 172 13.13 -10.84 -0.38
N MET A 173 12.17 -9.96 -0.13
CA MET A 173 11.49 -9.82 1.14
C MET A 173 10.03 -9.44 0.91
N GLY A 174 9.13 -10.03 1.68
CA GLY A 174 7.72 -9.69 1.68
C GLY A 174 7.11 -9.72 3.07
N ARG A 175 6.05 -8.95 3.27
CA ARG A 175 5.24 -8.98 4.48
C ARG A 175 3.89 -9.57 4.13
N LEU A 176 3.62 -10.74 4.70
CA LEU A 176 2.40 -11.51 4.47
C LEU A 176 1.36 -11.16 5.54
N ASP A 177 0.14 -10.86 5.14
CA ASP A 177 -0.93 -10.52 6.09
C ASP A 177 -1.22 -11.66 7.08
N LEU A 178 -1.45 -12.87 6.56
CA LEU A 178 -1.82 -14.03 7.35
C LEU A 178 -1.15 -15.31 6.84
N LEU A 179 -0.55 -16.06 7.76
CA LEU A 179 -0.14 -17.44 7.55
C LEU A 179 -1.03 -18.33 8.40
N LEU A 180 -1.72 -19.26 7.76
CA LEU A 180 -2.72 -20.10 8.41
C LEU A 180 -2.43 -21.59 8.22
N LEU A 181 -2.90 -22.40 9.17
CA LEU A 181 -3.05 -23.84 8.97
C LEU A 181 -4.22 -24.12 8.02
N ASP A 182 -4.04 -25.09 7.13
CA ASP A 182 -5.11 -25.66 6.31
C ASP A 182 -5.43 -27.08 6.76
N PRO A 183 -6.41 -27.25 7.64
CA PRO A 183 -6.79 -28.58 8.13
C PRO A 183 -7.48 -29.43 7.05
N SER A 184 -7.91 -28.85 5.94
CA SER A 184 -8.56 -29.57 4.84
C SER A 184 -7.57 -30.17 3.84
N SER A 185 -6.28 -29.89 3.97
CA SER A 185 -5.26 -30.45 3.09
C SER A 185 -5.23 -31.98 3.17
N SER A 186 -5.36 -32.63 2.01
CA SER A 186 -5.39 -34.08 1.88
C SER A 186 -4.00 -34.71 1.63
N GLU A 187 -2.96 -33.91 1.50
CA GLU A 187 -1.62 -34.34 1.13
C GLU A 187 -0.72 -34.54 2.34
N GLY A 188 -0.91 -35.67 3.07
CA GLY A 188 0.11 -36.19 4.02
C GLY A 188 0.41 -35.33 5.25
N GLY A 189 -0.43 -34.39 5.62
CA GLY A 189 -0.26 -33.50 6.77
C GLY A 189 -1.13 -32.26 6.70
N VAL A 190 -1.03 -31.40 7.73
CA VAL A 190 -1.73 -30.11 7.75
C VAL A 190 -1.04 -29.15 6.78
N GLY A 191 -1.78 -28.65 5.79
CA GLY A 191 -1.29 -27.66 4.83
C GLY A 191 -1.14 -26.28 5.45
N TRP A 192 -0.57 -25.38 4.66
CA TRP A 192 -0.52 -23.94 4.98
C TRP A 192 -1.26 -23.12 3.93
N ILE A 193 -1.82 -22.01 4.38
CA ILE A 193 -2.39 -20.98 3.52
C ILE A 193 -1.61 -19.69 3.75
N VAL A 194 -1.04 -19.16 2.68
CA VAL A 194 -0.57 -17.75 2.65
C VAL A 194 -1.71 -16.92 2.13
N ALA A 195 -2.29 -16.08 2.98
CA ALA A 195 -3.45 -15.25 2.65
C ALA A 195 -3.10 -13.76 2.66
N ASP A 196 -3.51 -13.08 1.61
CA ASP A 196 -3.36 -11.63 1.45
C ASP A 196 -4.75 -11.00 1.38
N LEU A 197 -5.05 -10.12 2.32
CA LEU A 197 -6.34 -9.47 2.47
C LEU A 197 -6.46 -8.28 1.52
N LYS A 198 -7.44 -8.31 0.64
CA LYS A 198 -7.73 -7.27 -0.33
C LYS A 198 -9.03 -6.53 0.04
N THR A 199 -8.88 -5.28 0.46
CA THR A 199 -9.99 -4.39 0.81
C THR A 199 -10.44 -3.51 -0.35
N GLY A 200 -9.73 -3.58 -1.46
CA GLY A 200 -10.01 -2.86 -2.69
C GLY A 200 -11.08 -3.51 -3.56
N ARG A 201 -11.16 -3.01 -4.80
CA ARG A 201 -12.12 -3.53 -5.78
C ARG A 201 -11.74 -4.96 -6.21
N PRO A 202 -12.68 -5.92 -6.17
CA PRO A 202 -12.40 -7.28 -6.62
C PRO A 202 -12.19 -7.34 -8.15
N PRO A 203 -11.43 -8.32 -8.63
CA PRO A 203 -11.23 -8.52 -10.05
C PRO A 203 -12.54 -8.93 -10.73
N ARG A 204 -12.67 -8.61 -12.02
CA ARG A 204 -13.86 -8.97 -12.81
C ARG A 204 -13.80 -10.39 -13.39
N SER A 205 -12.59 -10.89 -13.65
CA SER A 205 -12.36 -12.17 -14.36
C SER A 205 -11.12 -12.89 -13.83
N GLY A 206 -11.13 -13.27 -12.53
CA GLY A 206 -9.98 -13.91 -11.89
C GLY A 206 -8.91 -12.91 -11.45
N LEU A 207 -7.85 -13.43 -10.79
CA LEU A 207 -6.74 -12.61 -10.29
C LEU A 207 -6.04 -11.86 -11.41
N ASP A 208 -5.76 -10.58 -11.19
CA ASP A 208 -4.83 -9.87 -12.04
C ASP A 208 -3.38 -10.33 -11.80
N GLU A 209 -2.51 -10.08 -12.77
CA GLU A 209 -1.13 -10.57 -12.74
C GLU A 209 -0.34 -10.01 -11.54
N LYS A 210 -0.62 -8.79 -11.12
CA LYS A 210 0.06 -8.16 -9.97
C LYS A 210 -0.24 -8.90 -8.66
N VAL A 211 -1.51 -9.26 -8.45
CA VAL A 211 -1.93 -9.98 -7.26
C VAL A 211 -1.48 -11.43 -7.32
N ARG A 212 -1.60 -12.09 -8.49
CA ARG A 212 -1.09 -13.45 -8.68
C ARG A 212 0.41 -13.53 -8.36
N ARG A 213 1.21 -12.62 -8.89
CA ARG A 213 2.65 -12.51 -8.62
C ARG A 213 2.93 -12.33 -7.13
N GLN A 214 2.23 -11.43 -6.46
CA GLN A 214 2.37 -11.20 -5.02
C GLN A 214 2.10 -12.47 -4.21
N LEU A 215 1.02 -13.17 -4.51
CA LEU A 215 0.62 -14.38 -3.82
C LEU A 215 1.62 -15.53 -4.03
N LEU A 216 2.07 -15.74 -5.26
CA LEU A 216 3.09 -16.74 -5.58
C LEU A 216 4.43 -16.40 -4.93
N PHE A 217 4.79 -15.14 -4.86
CA PHE A 217 5.99 -14.67 -4.16
C PHE A 217 5.95 -15.07 -2.68
N TYR A 218 4.86 -14.83 -1.99
CA TYR A 218 4.70 -15.24 -0.58
C TYR A 218 4.70 -16.74 -0.42
N ARG A 219 4.02 -17.50 -1.29
CA ARG A 219 4.02 -18.95 -1.27
C ARG A 219 5.44 -19.50 -1.37
N ASP A 220 6.21 -19.00 -2.32
CA ASP A 220 7.56 -19.50 -2.59
C ASP A 220 8.54 -19.15 -1.48
N LEU A 221 8.45 -17.97 -0.88
CA LEU A 221 9.24 -17.60 0.30
C LEU A 221 8.83 -18.43 1.54
N ALA A 222 7.55 -18.68 1.75
CA ALA A 222 7.08 -19.55 2.82
C ALA A 222 7.61 -20.99 2.64
N LYS A 223 7.66 -21.48 1.39
CA LYS A 223 8.25 -22.78 1.06
C LYS A 223 9.75 -22.85 1.31
N GLN A 224 10.50 -21.77 1.01
CA GLN A 224 11.93 -21.70 1.36
C GLN A 224 12.14 -21.72 2.87
N ARG A 225 11.32 -20.95 3.63
CA ARG A 225 11.41 -20.91 5.10
C ARG A 225 11.11 -22.27 5.75
N SER A 226 10.23 -23.07 5.15
CA SER A 226 9.80 -24.38 5.66
C SER A 226 9.77 -25.42 4.52
N PRO A 227 10.95 -25.93 4.13
CA PRO A 227 11.05 -26.87 3.00
C PRO A 227 10.29 -28.19 3.19
N GLU A 228 10.05 -28.57 4.44
CA GLU A 228 9.27 -29.78 4.82
C GLU A 228 7.77 -29.61 4.56
N GLN A 229 7.27 -28.37 4.48
CA GLN A 229 5.85 -28.10 4.22
C GLN A 229 5.49 -28.40 2.77
N ASN A 230 4.76 -29.48 2.52
CA ASN A 230 4.46 -29.96 1.18
C ASN A 230 3.27 -29.29 0.52
N SER A 231 2.31 -28.81 1.29
CA SER A 231 1.09 -28.17 0.80
C SER A 231 1.02 -26.71 1.26
N ILE A 232 1.23 -25.77 0.35
CA ILE A 232 1.06 -24.32 0.61
C ILE A 232 0.16 -23.74 -0.48
N THR A 233 -1.01 -23.26 -0.08
CA THR A 233 -1.97 -22.57 -0.94
C THR A 233 -1.80 -21.06 -0.81
N ALA A 234 -1.86 -20.34 -1.93
CA ALA A 234 -1.77 -18.88 -1.95
C ALA A 234 -3.11 -18.27 -2.30
N GLU A 235 -3.68 -17.46 -1.40
CA GLU A 235 -5.04 -16.96 -1.48
C GLU A 235 -5.11 -15.43 -1.39
N GLY A 236 -5.84 -14.81 -2.29
CA GLY A 236 -6.27 -13.41 -2.22
C GLY A 236 -7.69 -13.33 -1.67
N TRP A 237 -7.86 -12.69 -0.52
CA TRP A 237 -9.14 -12.57 0.17
C TRP A 237 -9.75 -11.20 -0.08
N TYR A 238 -10.75 -11.14 -0.94
CA TYR A 238 -11.44 -9.88 -1.28
C TYR A 238 -12.65 -9.66 -0.39
N SER A 239 -12.48 -8.84 0.65
CA SER A 239 -13.50 -8.62 1.67
C SER A 239 -14.76 -7.93 1.16
N SER A 240 -14.67 -7.14 0.08
CA SER A 240 -15.81 -6.39 -0.45
C SER A 240 -16.85 -7.23 -1.20
N ASN A 241 -16.44 -8.40 -1.73
CA ASN A 241 -17.35 -9.36 -2.38
C ASN A 241 -17.32 -10.74 -1.72
N GLU A 242 -16.62 -10.85 -0.59
CA GLU A 242 -16.51 -12.09 0.21
C GLU A 242 -16.05 -13.29 -0.65
N THR A 243 -15.07 -13.08 -1.53
CA THR A 243 -14.57 -14.11 -2.46
C THR A 243 -13.09 -14.35 -2.24
N ILE A 244 -12.73 -15.64 -2.19
CA ILE A 244 -11.34 -16.12 -2.16
C ILE A 244 -10.92 -16.47 -3.59
N TYR A 245 -9.78 -15.93 -4.01
CA TYR A 245 -9.14 -16.28 -5.28
C TYR A 245 -7.82 -16.98 -5.00
N VAL A 246 -7.65 -18.17 -5.54
CA VAL A 246 -6.43 -18.97 -5.38
C VAL A 246 -5.45 -18.67 -6.52
N ALA A 247 -4.20 -18.38 -6.17
CA ALA A 247 -3.15 -18.21 -7.15
C ALA A 247 -2.52 -19.57 -7.49
N HIS A 248 -2.53 -19.89 -8.77
CA HIS A 248 -1.90 -21.10 -9.30
C HIS A 248 -0.73 -20.74 -10.21
N GLY A 249 0.26 -21.60 -10.28
CA GLY A 249 1.40 -21.46 -11.18
C GLY A 249 2.67 -22.08 -10.62
N PRO A 250 3.72 -22.15 -11.48
CA PRO A 250 5.05 -22.58 -11.05
C PRO A 250 5.67 -21.60 -10.04
N SER A 251 6.83 -21.96 -9.52
CA SER A 251 7.65 -21.02 -8.73
C SER A 251 8.03 -19.81 -9.57
N ILE A 252 8.00 -18.64 -8.94
CA ILE A 252 8.39 -17.37 -9.57
C ILE A 252 9.74 -16.86 -9.08
N LEU A 253 10.50 -17.67 -8.33
CA LEU A 253 11.76 -17.24 -7.72
C LEU A 253 12.82 -16.86 -8.77
N GLU A 254 12.87 -17.57 -9.89
CA GLU A 254 13.80 -17.23 -10.98
C GLU A 254 13.44 -15.88 -11.60
N GLU A 255 12.16 -15.65 -11.90
CA GLU A 255 11.67 -14.35 -12.40
C GLU A 255 11.93 -13.22 -11.38
N ALA A 256 11.80 -13.51 -10.09
CA ALA A 256 12.07 -12.54 -9.03
C ALA A 256 13.57 -12.17 -8.96
N ILE A 257 14.47 -13.14 -9.21
CA ILE A 257 15.92 -12.88 -9.30
C ILE A 257 16.23 -12.01 -10.52
N ASP A 258 15.65 -12.30 -11.68
CA ASP A 258 15.83 -11.50 -12.90
C ASP A 258 15.30 -10.06 -12.70
N ALA A 259 14.17 -9.93 -12.02
CA ALA A 259 13.63 -8.63 -11.64
C ALA A 259 14.58 -7.90 -10.69
N TRP A 260 15.11 -8.58 -9.68
CA TRP A 260 16.09 -7.97 -8.76
C TRP A 260 17.31 -7.45 -9.50
N GLU A 261 17.86 -8.21 -10.46
CA GLU A 261 18.99 -7.76 -11.29
C GLU A 261 18.63 -6.51 -12.11
N SER A 262 17.41 -6.46 -12.67
CA SER A 262 16.92 -5.33 -13.48
C SER A 262 16.59 -4.08 -12.65
N MET A 263 16.26 -4.27 -11.38
CA MET A 263 15.81 -3.22 -10.46
C MET A 263 16.94 -2.66 -9.59
N LYS A 264 18.19 -3.07 -9.82
CA LYS A 264 19.33 -2.57 -9.04
C LYS A 264 19.36 -1.06 -9.01
N VAL A 265 19.82 -0.55 -7.88
CA VAL A 265 19.96 0.90 -7.68
C VAL A 265 20.95 1.45 -8.72
N THR A 266 20.48 2.45 -9.46
CA THR A 266 21.28 3.19 -10.45
C THR A 266 21.25 4.68 -10.15
N GLU A 267 22.33 5.38 -10.45
CA GLU A 267 22.34 6.85 -10.40
C GLU A 267 21.50 7.44 -11.53
N GLU A 268 21.54 6.81 -12.70
CA GLU A 268 20.76 7.22 -13.86
C GLU A 268 19.29 6.79 -13.73
N PRO A 269 18.34 7.66 -14.07
CA PRO A 269 16.93 7.34 -14.06
C PRO A 269 16.58 6.22 -15.03
N PHE A 270 15.72 5.29 -14.60
CA PHE A 270 15.14 4.29 -15.50
C PHE A 270 14.23 4.93 -16.54
N GLN A 271 14.14 4.31 -17.70
CA GLN A 271 13.27 4.75 -18.78
C GLN A 271 11.80 4.67 -18.36
N ALA A 272 11.03 5.69 -18.71
CA ALA A 272 9.58 5.68 -18.49
C ALA A 272 8.85 4.88 -19.58
N THR A 273 7.73 4.29 -19.18
CA THR A 273 6.77 3.64 -20.08
C THR A 273 5.40 4.28 -19.90
N PRO A 274 5.18 5.53 -20.37
CA PRO A 274 3.95 6.25 -20.15
C PRO A 274 2.75 5.52 -20.75
N SER A 275 1.70 5.39 -19.94
CA SER A 275 0.41 4.85 -20.37
C SER A 275 -0.68 5.41 -19.46
N GLU A 276 -1.94 5.35 -19.90
CA GLU A 276 -3.05 5.77 -19.05
C GLU A 276 -3.11 4.96 -17.75
N SER A 277 -2.89 3.66 -17.80
CA SER A 277 -2.91 2.79 -16.63
C SER A 277 -1.76 3.08 -15.65
N ALA A 278 -0.55 3.26 -16.16
CA ALA A 278 0.63 3.53 -15.32
C ALA A 278 0.63 4.95 -14.74
N CYS A 279 0.20 5.95 -15.54
CA CYS A 279 0.29 7.36 -15.19
C CYS A 279 -0.92 7.87 -14.38
N SER A 280 -2.13 7.30 -14.55
CA SER A 280 -3.34 7.80 -13.88
C SER A 280 -3.18 7.94 -12.38
N PHE A 281 -2.61 6.95 -11.72
CA PHE A 281 -2.40 6.90 -10.28
C PHE A 281 -0.93 6.97 -9.87
N CYS A 282 -0.05 7.48 -10.76
CA CYS A 282 1.35 7.65 -10.42
C CYS A 282 1.53 8.84 -9.47
N ASP A 283 2.04 8.59 -8.29
CA ASP A 283 2.26 9.61 -7.26
C ASP A 283 3.39 10.58 -7.61
N TRP A 284 4.25 10.20 -8.55
CA TRP A 284 5.45 10.96 -8.93
C TRP A 284 5.41 11.58 -10.32
N LYS A 285 4.26 11.56 -10.98
CA LYS A 285 4.13 12.09 -12.35
C LYS A 285 4.52 13.55 -12.50
N ALA A 286 4.35 14.36 -11.45
CA ALA A 286 4.76 15.78 -11.48
C ALA A 286 6.26 15.97 -11.73
N TRP A 287 7.09 14.99 -11.35
CA TRP A 287 8.55 14.98 -11.56
C TRP A 287 8.99 14.16 -12.78
N CYS A 288 8.06 13.62 -13.57
CA CYS A 288 8.36 12.76 -14.70
C CYS A 288 8.31 13.54 -16.03
N PRO A 289 9.46 13.77 -16.71
CA PRO A 289 9.48 14.50 -17.98
C PRO A 289 8.61 13.82 -19.05
N ASP A 290 8.67 12.48 -19.13
CA ASP A 290 7.93 11.72 -20.14
C ASP A 290 6.39 11.85 -19.96
N TRP A 291 5.92 11.99 -18.71
CA TRP A 291 4.49 12.28 -18.47
C TRP A 291 4.09 13.65 -19.01
N TRP A 292 4.90 14.68 -18.79
CA TRP A 292 4.63 16.03 -19.30
C TRP A 292 4.65 16.09 -20.82
N VAL A 293 5.63 15.42 -21.45
CA VAL A 293 5.72 15.31 -22.92
C VAL A 293 4.50 14.57 -23.47
N SER A 294 4.20 13.37 -22.98
CA SER A 294 3.09 12.55 -23.43
C SER A 294 1.73 13.27 -23.28
N ARG A 295 1.58 14.06 -22.21
CA ARG A 295 0.39 14.88 -22.02
C ARG A 295 0.30 16.03 -23.03
N SER A 296 1.42 16.71 -23.29
CA SER A 296 1.47 17.82 -24.26
C SER A 296 1.20 17.37 -25.68
N GLU A 297 1.59 16.17 -26.02
CA GLU A 297 1.35 15.52 -27.31
C GLU A 297 -0.05 14.90 -27.43
N GLY A 298 -0.86 14.94 -26.38
CA GLY A 298 -2.22 14.37 -26.37
C GLY A 298 -2.27 12.84 -26.35
N LEU A 299 -1.16 12.19 -26.02
CA LEU A 299 -1.08 10.72 -25.93
C LEU A 299 -1.75 10.19 -24.65
N LEU A 300 -1.96 11.04 -23.66
CA LEU A 300 -2.61 10.71 -22.41
C LEU A 300 -3.83 11.63 -22.19
N ASP A 301 -4.98 11.02 -21.88
CA ASP A 301 -6.18 11.78 -21.51
C ASP A 301 -6.06 12.34 -20.08
N GLY A 302 -5.54 13.57 -19.99
CA GLY A 302 -5.38 14.26 -18.70
C GLY A 302 -6.68 14.59 -17.97
N SER A 303 -7.86 14.44 -18.61
CA SER A 303 -9.16 14.80 -18.02
C SER A 303 -9.60 13.84 -16.92
N ARG A 304 -9.20 12.58 -17.00
CA ARG A 304 -9.52 11.51 -16.05
C ARG A 304 -8.43 11.24 -15.02
N MET A 305 -7.26 11.86 -15.22
CA MET A 305 -6.12 11.65 -14.35
C MET A 305 -6.22 12.52 -13.11
N PHE A 306 -5.82 11.94 -11.98
CA PHE A 306 -5.55 12.72 -10.79
C PHE A 306 -4.48 13.77 -11.11
N ARG A 307 -4.81 15.03 -10.87
CA ARG A 307 -3.89 16.15 -11.07
C ARG A 307 -3.14 16.44 -9.79
N ASP A 308 -1.84 16.38 -9.89
CA ASP A 308 -0.93 16.68 -8.82
C ASP A 308 0.26 17.43 -9.43
N GLU A 309 0.43 18.67 -9.04
CA GLU A 309 1.42 19.56 -9.64
C GLU A 309 2.27 20.19 -8.54
N VAL A 310 3.53 20.34 -8.79
CA VAL A 310 4.42 21.13 -7.93
C VAL A 310 4.40 22.57 -8.43
N THR A 311 4.25 23.51 -7.52
CA THR A 311 4.14 24.91 -7.86
C THR A 311 5.00 25.78 -6.94
N GLU A 312 5.49 26.87 -7.46
CA GLU A 312 6.13 27.92 -6.67
C GLU A 312 5.12 29.01 -6.29
N LEU A 313 5.19 29.47 -5.06
CA LEU A 313 4.40 30.59 -4.60
C LEU A 313 5.05 31.91 -5.08
N VAL A 314 4.40 32.61 -5.99
CA VAL A 314 4.90 33.87 -6.54
C VAL A 314 4.49 35.06 -5.64
N ARG A 315 3.25 35.05 -5.15
CA ARG A 315 2.69 36.12 -4.31
C ARG A 315 1.60 35.61 -3.40
N LEU A 316 1.55 36.11 -2.18
CA LEU A 316 0.50 35.82 -1.20
C LEU A 316 0.02 37.15 -0.58
N ASP A 317 -1.28 37.36 -0.58
CA ASP A 317 -1.95 38.34 0.26
C ASP A 317 -2.42 37.62 1.54
N HIS A 318 -1.84 38.01 2.66
CA HIS A 318 -2.07 37.31 3.95
C HIS A 318 -3.46 37.60 4.53
N ASP A 319 -4.10 38.66 4.15
CA ASP A 319 -5.41 39.07 4.70
C ASP A 319 -6.54 38.34 3.98
N SER A 320 -6.52 38.36 2.65
CA SER A 320 -7.53 37.70 1.82
C SER A 320 -7.27 36.23 1.55
N GLY A 321 -6.02 35.77 1.72
CA GLY A 321 -5.57 34.45 1.30
C GLY A 321 -5.39 34.29 -0.21
N ALA A 322 -5.48 35.41 -0.97
CA ALA A 322 -5.25 35.37 -2.41
C ALA A 322 -3.78 35.07 -2.71
N ALA A 323 -3.55 34.01 -3.46
CA ALA A 323 -2.22 33.54 -3.82
C ALA A 323 -2.06 33.41 -5.33
N LEU A 324 -0.88 33.74 -5.83
CA LEU A 324 -0.45 33.51 -7.20
C LEU A 324 0.63 32.43 -7.19
N PHE A 325 0.41 31.40 -7.97
CA PHE A 325 1.32 30.28 -8.13
C PHE A 325 1.85 30.20 -9.55
N GLU A 326 3.06 29.71 -9.69
CA GLU A 326 3.65 29.32 -10.96
C GLU A 326 3.85 27.81 -11.00
N ARG A 327 3.36 27.14 -12.04
CA ARG A 327 3.58 25.72 -12.25
C ARG A 327 5.06 25.47 -12.48
N THR A 328 5.59 24.42 -11.86
CA THR A 328 6.92 23.90 -12.18
C THR A 328 6.83 22.67 -13.07
N THR A 329 7.80 22.49 -13.95
CA THR A 329 7.94 21.30 -14.81
C THR A 329 9.36 20.77 -14.76
N PRO A 330 9.56 19.45 -14.96
CA PRO A 330 10.91 18.88 -14.97
C PRO A 330 11.72 19.36 -16.18
N THR A 331 12.97 19.73 -15.91
CA THR A 331 13.95 20.20 -16.92
C THR A 331 14.95 19.15 -17.29
N ASP A 332 15.07 18.09 -16.48
CA ASP A 332 15.99 16.98 -16.71
C ASP A 332 15.31 15.62 -16.39
N GLN A 333 16.04 14.55 -16.62
CA GLN A 333 15.54 13.18 -16.39
C GLN A 333 15.52 12.80 -14.90
N GLU A 334 16.26 13.51 -14.07
CA GLU A 334 16.28 13.35 -12.61
C GLU A 334 15.04 13.97 -11.95
N GLY A 335 14.28 14.81 -12.67
CA GLY A 335 13.06 15.45 -12.19
C GLY A 335 13.31 16.78 -11.47
N SER A 336 14.43 17.46 -11.77
CA SER A 336 14.64 18.85 -11.34
C SER A 336 13.55 19.75 -11.89
N LEU A 337 12.96 20.57 -11.04
CA LEU A 337 11.79 21.38 -11.40
C LEU A 337 12.16 22.85 -11.57
N GLU A 338 11.66 23.47 -12.64
CA GLU A 338 11.75 24.93 -12.87
C GLU A 338 10.38 25.51 -13.23
N GLY A 339 10.22 26.80 -13.02
CA GLY A 339 9.01 27.54 -13.40
C GLY A 339 8.73 27.45 -14.90
N SER A 340 7.49 27.24 -15.26
CA SER A 340 7.04 27.02 -16.66
C SER A 340 6.34 28.22 -17.29
N ASP A 341 6.41 29.40 -16.66
CA ASP A 341 5.65 30.61 -17.03
C ASP A 341 4.11 30.47 -16.97
N TYR A 342 3.60 29.29 -16.61
CA TYR A 342 2.17 29.08 -16.41
C TYR A 342 1.77 29.47 -14.98
N ARG A 343 1.00 30.55 -14.87
CA ARG A 343 0.55 31.09 -13.58
C ARG A 343 -0.95 30.93 -13.38
N PHE A 344 -1.34 30.67 -12.14
CA PHE A 344 -2.74 30.62 -11.76
C PHE A 344 -2.95 31.17 -10.34
N GLY A 345 -4.14 31.72 -10.12
CA GLY A 345 -4.56 32.23 -8.82
C GLY A 345 -5.36 31.20 -8.03
N ALA A 346 -5.22 31.25 -6.71
CA ALA A 346 -6.04 30.49 -5.78
C ALA A 346 -6.34 31.32 -4.53
N ILE A 347 -7.46 31.00 -3.87
CA ILE A 347 -7.77 31.52 -2.55
C ILE A 347 -7.49 30.43 -1.52
N LEU A 348 -6.47 30.66 -0.71
CA LEU A 348 -6.09 29.76 0.37
C LEU A 348 -6.93 30.06 1.61
N LYS A 349 -7.39 29.00 2.28
CA LYS A 349 -8.20 29.10 3.50
C LYS A 349 -7.73 28.10 4.55
N GLY A 350 -7.94 28.43 5.82
CA GLY A 350 -7.67 27.54 6.94
C GLY A 350 -6.25 27.01 6.94
N LYS A 351 -6.11 25.70 7.05
CA LYS A 351 -4.81 25.01 7.20
C LYS A 351 -3.84 25.27 6.03
N ALA A 352 -4.34 25.40 4.80
CA ALA A 352 -3.49 25.69 3.63
C ALA A 352 -2.84 27.07 3.73
N LEU A 353 -3.59 28.08 4.19
CA LEU A 353 -3.06 29.41 4.41
C LEU A 353 -2.08 29.45 5.59
N GLU A 354 -2.37 28.72 6.66
CA GLU A 354 -1.49 28.60 7.83
C GLU A 354 -0.14 27.95 7.50
N GLN A 355 -0.16 26.88 6.71
CA GLN A 355 1.07 26.19 6.30
C GLN A 355 1.99 27.03 5.43
N ILE A 356 1.45 27.91 4.59
CA ILE A 356 2.27 28.78 3.74
C ILE A 356 2.81 30.00 4.52
N LYS A 357 2.15 30.37 5.63
CA LYS A 357 2.63 31.47 6.50
C LYS A 357 3.85 31.09 7.34
N GLN A 358 4.16 29.81 7.47
CA GLN A 358 5.35 29.26 8.14
C GLN A 358 6.55 29.24 7.21
#